data_e1de41afc9ae896319ac4512b173fb02
#
_entry.id   e1de41afc9ae896319ac4512b173fb02
#
_cell.length_a   1.000
_cell.length_b   1.000
_cell.length_c   1.000
_cell.angle_alpha   90.00
_cell.angle_beta   90.00
_cell.angle_gamma   90.00
#
_symmetry.space_group_name_H-M   'P 1'
#
loop_
_entity.id
_entity.type
_entity.pdbx_description
1 polymer ?
#
loop_
_entity_poly.entity_id
_entity_poly.type
_entity_poly.pdbx_seq_one_letter_code
_entity_poly.pdbx_strand_id
1 'polypeptide(L)'
;MENITHVTFDGLGISFDLPSIAFSIGSYQIHWYGIIIALGFALAVLYGGRMAYKWKMSLDGMTDVLIWGTLLGIICARLYYVAFEWDYYSVHLSEIPAIWNGGIAIYGGIIGALIGAAIGCKIGKIDFLNLLDLGSLGLLIGQGIGRWGNFFNQEAFGTNTTTALFRMWSPKIRDTLLDSSQALAAKGIEVNPDLPVYPTFLYESVWCLLSFVVLHIIVKKHRKFKGEIFMLYGVLYGAERMIVEGMRTDSLYIAHTTIRVSQLLSAIIVVVALVCFVIFYLKQKKGTLPPKMALAADGTILKKTVYKDKDGYSSIVVEPSTDDENGK
;
A
#
# COMPACT_ATOMS: atom_id res chain seq x y z
N MET A 1 -0.51 -10.10 33.61
CA MET A 1 -1.81 -9.45 33.69
C MET A 1 -1.73 -8.21 32.78
N GLU A 2 -2.49 -7.92 31.92
CA GLU A 2 -3.45 -8.47 30.98
C GLU A 2 -3.46 -7.54 29.79
N ASN A 3 -3.02 -8.03 28.66
CA ASN A 3 -3.00 -7.28 27.41
C ASN A 3 -4.43 -7.21 26.80
N ILE A 4 -5.45 -7.08 27.67
CA ILE A 4 -6.84 -6.94 27.27
C ILE A 4 -7.26 -5.49 27.45
N THR A 5 -7.73 -4.86 26.38
CA THR A 5 -8.22 -3.49 26.41
C THR A 5 -9.72 -3.49 26.16
N HIS A 6 -10.48 -2.86 27.06
CA HIS A 6 -11.92 -2.64 26.87
C HIS A 6 -12.15 -1.54 25.84
N VAL A 7 -12.88 -1.84 24.78
CA VAL A 7 -13.17 -0.90 23.68
C VAL A 7 -14.65 -0.68 23.58
N THR A 8 -15.06 0.57 23.51
CA THR A 8 -16.47 0.96 23.30
C THR A 8 -16.65 1.65 21.96
N PHE A 9 -17.78 1.38 21.33
CA PHE A 9 -18.31 2.15 20.19
C PHE A 9 -19.61 2.81 20.65
N ASP A 10 -19.48 3.94 21.32
CA ASP A 10 -20.58 4.60 22.03
C ASP A 10 -21.76 4.94 21.13
N GLY A 11 -21.53 5.27 19.86
CA GLY A 11 -22.60 5.57 18.91
C GLY A 11 -23.46 4.35 18.54
N LEU A 12 -22.91 3.13 18.73
CA LEU A 12 -23.60 1.87 18.44
C LEU A 12 -24.08 1.17 19.72
N GLY A 13 -23.64 1.63 20.90
CA GLY A 13 -23.91 0.95 22.18
C GLY A 13 -23.24 -0.43 22.28
N ILE A 14 -22.10 -0.64 21.60
CA ILE A 14 -21.38 -1.91 21.58
C ILE A 14 -20.07 -1.75 22.34
N SER A 15 -19.74 -2.74 23.16
CA SER A 15 -18.43 -2.83 23.83
C SER A 15 -17.94 -4.27 23.85
N PHE A 16 -16.63 -4.43 23.85
CA PHE A 16 -15.98 -5.73 23.93
C PHE A 16 -14.51 -5.60 24.40
N ASP A 17 -13.97 -6.71 24.85
CA ASP A 17 -12.60 -6.80 25.32
C ASP A 17 -11.69 -7.32 24.22
N LEU A 18 -10.63 -6.56 23.92
CA LEU A 18 -9.66 -6.90 22.87
C LEU A 18 -8.33 -7.33 23.49
N PRO A 19 -7.93 -8.59 23.30
CA PRO A 19 -6.57 -9.00 23.62
C PRO A 19 -5.60 -8.51 22.53
N SER A 20 -4.48 -7.88 22.90
CA SER A 20 -3.42 -7.52 21.96
C SER A 20 -2.56 -8.74 21.60
N ILE A 21 -2.43 -9.70 22.51
CA ILE A 21 -1.71 -10.96 22.32
C ILE A 21 -2.71 -12.04 21.89
N ALA A 22 -2.41 -12.71 20.77
CA ALA A 22 -3.23 -13.82 20.29
C ALA A 22 -2.93 -15.11 21.07
N PHE A 23 -1.64 -15.44 21.20
CA PHE A 23 -1.14 -16.58 21.98
C PHE A 23 0.36 -16.41 22.26
N SER A 24 0.87 -17.25 23.18
CA SER A 24 2.29 -17.27 23.53
C SER A 24 2.89 -18.66 23.31
N ILE A 25 4.12 -18.70 22.78
CA ILE A 25 4.91 -19.91 22.60
C ILE A 25 6.18 -19.75 23.44
N GLY A 26 6.22 -20.38 24.61
CA GLY A 26 7.29 -20.16 25.58
C GLY A 26 7.34 -18.69 26.03
N SER A 27 8.48 -18.03 25.85
CA SER A 27 8.65 -16.60 26.16
C SER A 27 8.23 -15.65 25.04
N TYR A 28 7.91 -16.16 23.86
CA TYR A 28 7.54 -15.35 22.71
C TYR A 28 6.03 -15.07 22.67
N GLN A 29 5.65 -13.82 22.56
CA GLN A 29 4.26 -13.39 22.44
C GLN A 29 3.93 -13.10 20.99
N ILE A 30 2.89 -13.74 20.47
CA ILE A 30 2.37 -13.52 19.12
C ILE A 30 1.19 -12.54 19.21
N HIS A 31 1.37 -11.36 18.61
CA HIS A 31 0.37 -10.31 18.61
C HIS A 31 -0.61 -10.46 17.46
N TRP A 32 -1.87 -10.11 17.68
CA TRP A 32 -2.91 -10.08 16.63
C TRP A 32 -2.51 -9.21 15.45
N TYR A 33 -1.82 -8.10 15.70
CA TYR A 33 -1.29 -7.23 14.64
C TYR A 33 -0.48 -8.01 13.60
N GLY A 34 0.47 -8.81 14.05
CA GLY A 34 1.31 -9.62 13.15
C GLY A 34 0.52 -10.66 12.35
N ILE A 35 -0.45 -11.32 12.99
CA ILE A 35 -1.32 -12.31 12.34
C ILE A 35 -2.17 -11.65 11.24
N ILE A 36 -2.77 -10.49 11.54
CA ILE A 36 -3.62 -9.75 10.59
C ILE A 36 -2.81 -9.27 9.39
N ILE A 37 -1.61 -8.73 9.62
CA ILE A 37 -0.71 -8.32 8.52
C ILE A 37 -0.31 -9.53 7.66
N ALA A 38 0.06 -10.66 8.29
CA ALA A 38 0.40 -11.88 7.57
C ALA A 38 -0.79 -12.42 6.75
N LEU A 39 -2.00 -12.39 7.31
CA LEU A 39 -3.22 -12.77 6.62
C LEU A 39 -3.50 -11.85 5.41
N GLY A 40 -3.41 -10.53 5.60
CA GLY A 40 -3.58 -9.55 4.53
C GLY A 40 -2.57 -9.77 3.39
N PHE A 41 -1.30 -10.00 3.75
CA PHE A 41 -0.25 -10.32 2.79
C PHE A 41 -0.53 -11.64 2.04
N ALA A 42 -0.88 -12.71 2.76
CA ALA A 42 -1.19 -14.00 2.15
C ALA A 42 -2.37 -13.91 1.17
N LEU A 43 -3.43 -13.20 1.54
CA LEU A 43 -4.59 -13.00 0.67
C LEU A 43 -4.24 -12.14 -0.56
N ALA A 44 -3.41 -11.11 -0.42
CA ALA A 44 -2.90 -10.31 -1.53
C ALA A 44 -2.07 -11.15 -2.51
N VAL A 45 -1.18 -12.02 -2.00
CA VAL A 45 -0.36 -12.94 -2.82
C VAL A 45 -1.22 -14.00 -3.51
N LEU A 46 -2.18 -14.60 -2.81
CA LEU A 46 -3.12 -15.57 -3.39
C LEU A 46 -3.98 -14.96 -4.51
N TYR A 47 -4.48 -13.75 -4.27
CA TYR A 47 -5.20 -13.00 -5.30
C TYR A 47 -4.30 -12.68 -6.49
N GLY A 48 -3.10 -12.14 -6.22
CA GLY A 48 -2.09 -11.81 -7.21
C GLY A 48 -1.70 -13.00 -8.08
N GLY A 49 -1.43 -14.16 -7.49
CA GLY A 49 -1.12 -15.40 -8.20
C GLY A 49 -2.25 -15.86 -9.13
N ARG A 50 -3.51 -15.82 -8.63
CA ARG A 50 -4.68 -16.14 -9.46
C ARG A 50 -4.85 -15.20 -10.66
N MET A 51 -4.62 -13.91 -10.46
CA MET A 51 -4.72 -12.90 -11.52
C MET A 51 -3.54 -12.97 -12.49
N ALA A 52 -2.32 -13.20 -11.99
CA ALA A 52 -1.12 -13.41 -12.80
C ALA A 52 -1.33 -14.58 -13.76
N TYR A 53 -1.85 -15.72 -13.26
CA TYR A 53 -2.21 -16.87 -14.09
C TYR A 53 -3.22 -16.50 -15.21
N LYS A 54 -4.27 -15.75 -14.87
CA LYS A 54 -5.26 -15.28 -15.86
C LYS A 54 -4.67 -14.33 -16.90
N TRP A 55 -3.67 -13.54 -16.51
CA TRP A 55 -2.98 -12.61 -17.40
C TRP A 55 -1.81 -13.27 -18.13
N LYS A 56 -1.66 -14.60 -18.04
CA LYS A 56 -0.57 -15.38 -18.62
C LYS A 56 0.82 -14.83 -18.23
N MET A 57 0.94 -14.31 -17.00
CA MET A 57 2.22 -13.90 -16.43
C MET A 57 2.93 -15.12 -15.85
N SER A 58 4.26 -15.18 -15.97
CA SER A 58 5.07 -16.25 -15.37
C SER A 58 4.95 -16.25 -13.86
N LEU A 59 4.55 -17.35 -13.24
CA LEU A 59 4.51 -17.50 -11.79
C LEU A 59 5.91 -17.49 -11.18
N ASP A 60 6.88 -18.09 -11.85
CA ASP A 60 8.29 -18.05 -11.44
C ASP A 60 8.81 -16.61 -11.45
N GLY A 61 8.51 -15.86 -12.51
CA GLY A 61 8.85 -14.44 -12.56
C GLY A 61 8.13 -13.60 -11.50
N MET A 62 6.90 -13.96 -11.09
CA MET A 62 6.24 -13.31 -9.94
C MET A 62 6.95 -13.63 -8.63
N THR A 63 7.50 -14.83 -8.49
CA THR A 63 8.33 -15.21 -7.34
C THR A 63 9.61 -14.37 -7.29
N ASP A 64 10.29 -14.16 -8.41
CA ASP A 64 11.45 -13.25 -8.50
C ASP A 64 11.08 -11.84 -8.03
N VAL A 65 9.94 -11.32 -8.48
CA VAL A 65 9.44 -10.00 -8.04
C VAL A 65 9.21 -9.95 -6.54
N LEU A 66 8.60 -10.98 -5.94
CA LEU A 66 8.36 -11.04 -4.50
C LEU A 66 9.67 -11.11 -3.71
N ILE A 67 10.63 -11.92 -4.16
CA ILE A 67 11.93 -12.07 -3.50
C ILE A 67 12.69 -10.75 -3.53
N TRP A 68 12.91 -10.17 -4.72
CA TRP A 68 13.67 -8.94 -4.86
C TRP A 68 12.96 -7.75 -4.24
N GLY A 69 11.63 -7.67 -4.38
CA GLY A 69 10.82 -6.61 -3.78
C GLY A 69 10.87 -6.62 -2.26
N THR A 70 10.76 -7.81 -1.65
CA THR A 70 10.83 -7.96 -0.19
C THR A 70 12.24 -7.70 0.32
N LEU A 71 13.26 -8.30 -0.30
CA LEU A 71 14.65 -8.17 0.14
C LEU A 71 15.11 -6.70 0.10
N LEU A 72 14.95 -6.04 -1.04
CA LEU A 72 15.34 -4.64 -1.17
C LEU A 72 14.42 -3.71 -0.38
N GLY A 73 13.15 -4.06 -0.22
CA GLY A 73 12.24 -3.34 0.66
C GLY A 73 12.74 -3.27 2.09
N ILE A 74 13.14 -4.41 2.67
CA ILE A 74 13.67 -4.47 4.04
C ILE A 74 15.02 -3.73 4.14
N ILE A 75 15.94 -3.97 3.21
CA ILE A 75 17.27 -3.33 3.22
C ILE A 75 17.13 -1.81 3.13
N CYS A 76 16.34 -1.31 2.17
CA CYS A 76 16.17 0.12 1.98
C CYS A 76 15.38 0.78 3.13
N ALA A 77 14.40 0.07 3.73
CA ALA A 77 13.70 0.56 4.92
C ALA A 77 14.67 0.81 6.08
N ARG A 78 15.62 -0.09 6.28
CA ARG A 78 16.66 0.06 7.30
C ARG A 78 17.65 1.15 6.95
N LEU A 79 18.19 1.15 5.74
CA LEU A 79 19.15 2.16 5.31
C LEU A 79 18.57 3.58 5.37
N TYR A 80 17.30 3.74 4.99
CA TYR A 80 16.62 5.03 5.09
C TYR A 80 16.52 5.49 6.56
N TYR A 81 16.10 4.61 7.47
CA TYR A 81 16.03 4.91 8.89
C TYR A 81 17.41 5.32 9.46
N VAL A 82 18.43 4.51 9.18
CA VAL A 82 19.81 4.76 9.62
C VAL A 82 20.34 6.11 9.10
N ALA A 83 20.02 6.47 7.85
CA ALA A 83 20.44 7.74 7.26
C ALA A 83 19.81 8.95 7.97
N PHE A 84 18.55 8.84 8.45
CA PHE A 84 17.88 9.91 9.18
C PHE A 84 18.26 9.98 10.68
N GLU A 85 18.75 8.87 11.24
CA GLU A 85 19.25 8.77 12.62
C GLU A 85 20.79 8.65 12.64
N TRP A 86 21.46 9.30 11.68
CA TRP A 86 22.90 9.15 11.49
C TRP A 86 23.73 9.59 12.69
N ASP A 87 23.27 10.58 13.45
CA ASP A 87 23.94 11.06 14.67
C ASP A 87 24.12 9.92 15.69
N TYR A 88 23.12 9.04 15.81
CA TYR A 88 23.20 7.84 16.65
C TYR A 88 24.04 6.75 16.00
N TYR A 89 23.77 6.41 14.73
CA TYR A 89 24.40 5.25 14.08
C TYR A 89 25.86 5.48 13.69
N SER A 90 26.31 6.74 13.57
CA SER A 90 27.71 7.06 13.31
C SER A 90 28.66 6.55 14.42
N VAL A 91 28.16 6.45 15.65
CA VAL A 91 28.91 5.95 16.82
C VAL A 91 28.52 4.51 17.22
N HIS A 92 27.44 3.95 16.63
CA HIS A 92 26.93 2.61 16.91
C HIS A 92 26.82 1.76 15.62
N LEU A 93 27.88 1.72 14.82
CA LEU A 93 27.88 1.06 13.50
C LEU A 93 27.46 -0.42 13.54
N SER A 94 27.77 -1.14 14.63
CA SER A 94 27.42 -2.55 14.82
C SER A 94 25.91 -2.78 14.91
N GLU A 95 25.12 -1.75 15.23
CA GLU A 95 23.66 -1.86 15.35
C GLU A 95 22.94 -1.62 14.02
N ILE A 96 23.65 -1.13 12.97
CA ILE A 96 23.04 -0.89 11.65
C ILE A 96 22.30 -2.12 11.10
N PRO A 97 22.83 -3.37 11.15
CA PRO A 97 22.11 -4.54 10.65
C PRO A 97 21.02 -5.07 11.61
N ALA A 98 20.91 -4.56 12.84
CA ALA A 98 20.04 -5.08 13.88
C ALA A 98 18.56 -4.66 13.68
N ILE A 99 17.92 -5.17 12.62
CA ILE A 99 16.51 -4.88 12.27
C ILE A 99 15.51 -5.42 13.32
N TRP A 100 15.91 -6.41 14.11
CA TRP A 100 15.09 -6.99 15.17
C TRP A 100 14.87 -6.06 16.37
N ASN A 101 15.69 -5.02 16.52
CA ASN A 101 15.52 -3.97 17.52
C ASN A 101 14.56 -2.85 17.04
N GLY A 102 13.91 -3.03 15.90
CA GLY A 102 13.10 -1.98 15.26
C GLY A 102 13.94 -1.02 14.40
N GLY A 103 13.46 0.19 14.16
CA GLY A 103 14.16 1.21 13.37
C GLY A 103 14.14 0.91 11.87
N ILE A 104 12.94 0.85 11.29
CA ILE A 104 12.69 0.74 9.85
C ILE A 104 11.76 1.88 9.41
N ALA A 105 12.02 2.46 8.24
CA ALA A 105 11.25 3.57 7.70
C ALA A 105 10.42 3.12 6.50
N ILE A 106 9.12 3.42 6.53
CA ILE A 106 8.16 3.00 5.49
C ILE A 106 8.52 3.55 4.11
N TYR A 107 9.01 4.79 4.02
CA TYR A 107 9.40 5.38 2.74
C TYR A 107 10.58 4.66 2.10
N GLY A 108 11.58 4.28 2.89
CA GLY A 108 12.69 3.45 2.42
C GLY A 108 12.18 2.09 1.93
N GLY A 109 11.24 1.48 2.64
CA GLY A 109 10.60 0.23 2.26
C GLY A 109 9.88 0.31 0.92
N ILE A 110 9.11 1.36 0.68
CA ILE A 110 8.39 1.57 -0.59
C ILE A 110 9.38 1.75 -1.74
N ILE A 111 10.41 2.58 -1.56
CA ILE A 111 11.45 2.82 -2.58
C ILE A 111 12.17 1.51 -2.91
N GLY A 112 12.62 0.79 -1.88
CA GLY A 112 13.31 -0.49 -2.05
C GLY A 112 12.44 -1.55 -2.71
N ALA A 113 11.16 -1.66 -2.33
CA ALA A 113 10.22 -2.59 -2.94
C ALA A 113 9.97 -2.28 -4.42
N LEU A 114 9.87 -1.00 -4.81
CA LEU A 114 9.71 -0.61 -6.22
C LEU A 114 10.97 -0.91 -7.04
N ILE A 115 12.16 -0.64 -6.50
CA ILE A 115 13.43 -0.99 -7.15
C ILE A 115 13.54 -2.50 -7.30
N GLY A 116 13.28 -3.25 -6.23
CA GLY A 116 13.32 -4.71 -6.24
C GLY A 116 12.30 -5.31 -7.20
N ALA A 117 11.09 -4.77 -7.24
CA ALA A 117 10.07 -5.18 -8.21
C ALA A 117 10.51 -4.92 -9.66
N ALA A 118 11.14 -3.79 -9.94
CA ALA A 118 11.67 -3.49 -11.27
C ALA A 118 12.81 -4.47 -11.69
N ILE A 119 13.68 -4.82 -10.74
CA ILE A 119 14.75 -5.83 -10.95
C ILE A 119 14.12 -7.21 -11.17
N GLY A 120 13.20 -7.63 -10.29
CA GLY A 120 12.49 -8.90 -10.41
C GLY A 120 11.72 -9.02 -11.72
N CYS A 121 11.06 -7.94 -12.18
CA CYS A 121 10.42 -7.90 -13.50
C CYS A 121 11.40 -8.12 -14.65
N LYS A 122 12.60 -7.53 -14.56
CA LYS A 122 13.62 -7.71 -15.59
C LYS A 122 14.15 -9.14 -15.64
N ILE A 123 14.39 -9.76 -14.48
CA ILE A 123 14.85 -11.14 -14.35
C ILE A 123 13.75 -12.11 -14.79
N GLY A 124 12.55 -11.99 -14.23
CA GLY A 124 11.40 -12.85 -14.49
C GLY A 124 10.67 -12.56 -15.80
N LYS A 125 11.18 -11.60 -16.61
CA LYS A 125 10.58 -11.16 -17.90
C LYS A 125 9.11 -10.75 -17.79
N ILE A 126 8.75 -10.11 -16.67
CA ILE A 126 7.39 -9.62 -16.40
C ILE A 126 7.26 -8.16 -16.88
N ASP A 127 6.12 -7.85 -17.47
CA ASP A 127 5.78 -6.47 -17.83
C ASP A 127 5.50 -5.66 -16.55
N PHE A 128 6.31 -4.62 -16.32
CA PHE A 128 6.27 -3.81 -15.10
C PHE A 128 4.94 -3.07 -14.91
N LEU A 129 4.31 -2.59 -16.00
CA LEU A 129 3.03 -1.90 -15.89
C LEU A 129 1.89 -2.87 -15.53
N ASN A 130 1.92 -4.09 -16.03
CA ASN A 130 1.00 -5.13 -15.61
C ASN A 130 1.21 -5.52 -14.15
N LEU A 131 2.47 -5.58 -13.70
CA LEU A 131 2.79 -5.80 -12.28
C LEU A 131 2.25 -4.68 -11.40
N LEU A 132 2.40 -3.41 -11.80
CA LEU A 132 1.88 -2.27 -11.03
C LEU A 132 0.35 -2.33 -10.91
N ASP A 133 -0.35 -2.67 -12.01
CA ASP A 133 -1.81 -2.84 -11.97
C ASP A 133 -2.24 -3.97 -11.03
N LEU A 134 -1.56 -5.10 -11.10
CA LEU A 134 -1.83 -6.25 -10.25
C LEU A 134 -1.46 -5.96 -8.78
N GLY A 135 -0.30 -5.36 -8.57
CA GLY A 135 0.19 -4.97 -7.25
C GLY A 135 -0.74 -3.99 -6.54
N SER A 136 -1.35 -3.05 -7.28
CA SER A 136 -2.33 -2.10 -6.73
C SER A 136 -3.54 -2.79 -6.13
N LEU A 137 -4.05 -3.85 -6.75
CA LEU A 137 -5.15 -4.65 -6.21
C LEU A 137 -4.71 -5.43 -4.96
N GLY A 138 -3.50 -5.99 -4.98
CA GLY A 138 -2.91 -6.65 -3.81
C GLY A 138 -2.70 -5.69 -2.64
N LEU A 139 -2.21 -4.47 -2.91
CA LEU A 139 -2.04 -3.42 -1.90
C LEU A 139 -3.37 -3.05 -1.24
N LEU A 140 -4.45 -2.88 -2.00
CA LEU A 140 -5.78 -2.58 -1.43
C LEU A 140 -6.30 -3.68 -0.52
N ILE A 141 -6.06 -4.96 -0.85
CA ILE A 141 -6.39 -6.09 0.04
C ILE A 141 -5.55 -6.00 1.32
N GLY A 142 -4.22 -5.89 1.18
CA GLY A 142 -3.31 -5.83 2.31
C GLY A 142 -3.57 -4.63 3.22
N GLN A 143 -3.80 -3.45 2.65
CA GLN A 143 -4.14 -2.23 3.38
C GLN A 143 -5.48 -2.35 4.10
N GLY A 144 -6.55 -2.77 3.39
CA GLY A 144 -7.87 -2.91 3.98
C GLY A 144 -7.90 -3.88 5.17
N ILE A 145 -7.20 -5.02 5.06
CA ILE A 145 -7.12 -6.00 6.15
C ILE A 145 -6.15 -5.51 7.23
N GLY A 146 -4.99 -4.95 6.84
CA GLY A 146 -3.96 -4.51 7.76
C GLY A 146 -4.43 -3.43 8.73
N ARG A 147 -5.41 -2.58 8.35
CA ARG A 147 -6.01 -1.57 9.25
C ARG A 147 -6.65 -2.17 10.50
N TRP A 148 -7.12 -3.40 10.45
CA TRP A 148 -7.60 -4.10 11.64
C TRP A 148 -6.48 -4.40 12.63
N GLY A 149 -5.23 -4.50 12.18
CA GLY A 149 -4.07 -4.55 13.08
C GLY A 149 -3.95 -3.28 13.94
N ASN A 150 -4.14 -2.09 13.35
CA ASN A 150 -4.17 -0.85 14.12
C ASN A 150 -5.30 -0.83 15.16
N PHE A 151 -6.46 -1.42 14.84
CA PHE A 151 -7.55 -1.58 15.79
C PHE A 151 -7.15 -2.44 17.01
N PHE A 152 -6.52 -3.59 16.79
CA PHE A 152 -6.03 -4.42 17.89
C PHE A 152 -4.93 -3.75 18.71
N ASN A 153 -4.10 -2.92 18.07
CA ASN A 153 -3.08 -2.13 18.74
C ASN A 153 -3.64 -0.84 19.35
N GLN A 154 -4.87 -0.45 19.09
CA GLN A 154 -5.47 0.82 19.51
C GLN A 154 -4.60 2.02 19.15
N GLU A 155 -4.15 2.07 17.90
CA GLU A 155 -3.28 3.11 17.34
C GLU A 155 -3.86 3.69 16.06
N ALA A 156 -3.24 4.78 15.55
CA ALA A 156 -3.65 5.40 14.28
C ALA A 156 -5.13 5.85 14.27
N PHE A 157 -5.62 6.34 15.38
CA PHE A 157 -6.98 6.91 15.52
C PHE A 157 -6.99 8.41 15.17
N GLY A 158 -8.19 8.96 14.99
CA GLY A 158 -8.38 10.37 14.68
C GLY A 158 -8.54 11.25 15.93
N THR A 159 -8.88 12.52 15.70
CA THR A 159 -9.23 13.48 16.76
C THR A 159 -10.55 13.10 17.44
N ASN A 160 -10.88 13.81 18.51
CA ASN A 160 -12.13 13.57 19.25
C ASN A 160 -13.37 13.85 18.40
N THR A 161 -14.42 13.07 18.65
CA THR A 161 -15.74 13.25 18.04
C THR A 161 -16.84 12.79 18.98
N THR A 162 -17.92 13.54 19.05
CA THR A 162 -19.13 13.18 19.78
C THR A 162 -20.28 12.77 18.87
N THR A 163 -20.16 13.04 17.56
CA THR A 163 -21.24 12.88 16.57
C THR A 163 -21.06 11.68 15.65
N ALA A 164 -19.84 11.16 15.47
CA ALA A 164 -19.60 10.03 14.58
C ALA A 164 -20.29 8.76 15.10
N LEU A 165 -20.99 8.03 14.21
CA LEU A 165 -21.71 6.80 14.56
C LEU A 165 -20.76 5.72 15.09
N PHE A 166 -19.59 5.56 14.49
CA PHE A 166 -18.59 4.56 14.87
C PHE A 166 -17.51 5.13 15.81
N ARG A 167 -17.80 6.22 16.53
CA ARG A 167 -16.84 6.80 17.48
C ARG A 167 -16.39 5.76 18.50
N MET A 168 -15.09 5.73 18.75
CA MET A 168 -14.42 4.69 19.53
C MET A 168 -13.70 5.29 20.72
N TRP A 169 -13.77 4.61 21.85
CA TRP A 169 -13.02 4.95 23.06
C TRP A 169 -12.44 3.70 23.71
N SER A 170 -11.27 3.84 24.33
CA SER A 170 -10.67 2.81 25.18
C SER A 170 -9.71 3.43 26.19
N PRO A 171 -9.37 2.75 27.32
CA PRO A 171 -8.35 3.21 28.25
C PRO A 171 -6.99 3.46 27.57
N LYS A 172 -6.59 2.61 26.62
CA LYS A 172 -5.33 2.78 25.90
C LYS A 172 -5.32 4.02 24.99
N ILE A 173 -6.43 4.34 24.32
CA ILE A 173 -6.58 5.58 23.55
C ILE A 173 -6.49 6.78 24.48
N ARG A 174 -7.17 6.73 25.62
CA ARG A 174 -7.12 7.77 26.65
C ARG A 174 -5.69 8.05 27.11
N ASP A 175 -4.96 7.01 27.49
CA ASP A 175 -3.57 7.14 27.96
C ASP A 175 -2.65 7.69 26.87
N THR A 176 -2.80 7.21 25.62
CA THR A 176 -2.06 7.75 24.46
C THR A 176 -2.35 9.24 24.23
N LEU A 177 -3.60 9.67 24.37
CA LEU A 177 -3.98 11.09 24.25
C LEU A 177 -3.42 11.93 25.41
N LEU A 178 -3.43 11.41 26.65
CA LEU A 178 -2.82 12.05 27.81
C LEU A 178 -1.32 12.29 27.57
N ASP A 179 -0.59 11.26 27.18
CA ASP A 179 0.86 11.32 26.94
C ASP A 179 1.23 12.28 25.81
N SER A 180 0.39 12.35 24.77
CA SER A 180 0.63 13.20 23.59
C SER A 180 0.01 14.59 23.67
N SER A 181 -0.78 14.90 24.69
CA SER A 181 -1.60 16.12 24.81
C SER A 181 -0.81 17.42 24.60
N GLN A 182 0.35 17.56 25.26
CA GLN A 182 1.20 18.74 25.13
C GLN A 182 1.78 18.88 23.72
N ALA A 183 2.23 17.77 23.13
CA ALA A 183 2.78 17.77 21.78
C ALA A 183 1.71 18.07 20.72
N LEU A 184 0.46 17.63 20.95
CA LEU A 184 -0.68 17.93 20.10
C LEU A 184 -1.11 19.40 20.23
N ALA A 185 -1.19 19.92 21.45
CA ALA A 185 -1.51 21.32 21.68
C ALA A 185 -0.49 22.28 21.04
N ALA A 186 0.81 21.93 21.07
CA ALA A 186 1.86 22.66 20.37
C ALA A 186 1.67 22.70 18.85
N LYS A 187 0.92 21.74 18.27
CA LYS A 187 0.55 21.65 16.86
C LYS A 187 -0.84 22.25 16.58
N GLY A 188 -1.48 22.88 17.58
CA GLY A 188 -2.83 23.44 17.46
C GLY A 188 -3.96 22.42 17.44
N ILE A 189 -3.69 21.18 17.92
CA ILE A 189 -4.68 20.11 18.03
C ILE A 189 -5.07 19.97 19.51
N GLU A 190 -6.26 20.42 19.85
CA GLU A 190 -6.84 20.19 21.17
C GLU A 190 -7.48 18.83 21.23
N VAL A 191 -7.15 18.04 22.26
CA VAL A 191 -7.70 16.71 22.52
C VAL A 191 -8.20 16.59 23.93
N ASN A 192 -9.29 15.87 24.11
CA ASN A 192 -9.81 15.48 25.41
C ASN A 192 -9.72 13.96 25.54
N PRO A 193 -8.89 13.44 26.47
CA PRO A 193 -8.69 12.00 26.63
C PRO A 193 -9.96 11.23 27.03
N ASP A 194 -10.93 11.88 27.65
CA ASP A 194 -12.17 11.26 28.11
C ASP A 194 -13.27 11.22 27.02
N LEU A 195 -13.00 11.82 25.85
CA LEU A 195 -13.93 11.80 24.73
C LEU A 195 -13.53 10.75 23.68
N PRO A 196 -14.53 10.11 23.02
CA PRO A 196 -14.25 9.17 21.94
C PRO A 196 -13.60 9.84 20.73
N VAL A 197 -12.95 9.03 19.90
CA VAL A 197 -12.19 9.44 18.72
C VAL A 197 -12.78 8.88 17.43
N TYR A 198 -12.39 9.45 16.29
CA TYR A 198 -12.68 8.88 14.97
C TYR A 198 -11.92 7.55 14.78
N PRO A 199 -12.60 6.43 14.44
CA PRO A 199 -11.97 5.14 14.14
C PRO A 199 -11.43 5.12 12.72
N THR A 200 -10.32 5.83 12.48
CA THR A 200 -9.76 5.99 11.12
C THR A 200 -9.41 4.66 10.48
N PHE A 201 -9.00 3.65 11.28
CA PHE A 201 -8.75 2.30 10.79
C PHE A 201 -9.95 1.72 10.02
N LEU A 202 -11.18 1.94 10.53
CA LEU A 202 -12.40 1.45 9.91
C LEU A 202 -12.69 2.16 8.59
N TYR A 203 -12.54 3.49 8.57
CA TYR A 203 -12.78 4.29 7.36
C TYR A 203 -11.79 3.90 6.26
N GLU A 204 -10.50 3.80 6.60
CA GLU A 204 -9.45 3.36 5.67
C GLU A 204 -9.68 1.93 5.18
N SER A 205 -10.07 1.00 6.06
CA SER A 205 -10.36 -0.39 5.69
C SER A 205 -11.53 -0.47 4.71
N VAL A 206 -12.66 0.17 5.02
CA VAL A 206 -13.86 0.16 4.15
C VAL A 206 -13.54 0.78 2.80
N TRP A 207 -12.83 1.93 2.78
CA TRP A 207 -12.45 2.59 1.53
C TRP A 207 -11.53 1.72 0.66
N CYS A 208 -10.49 1.11 1.25
CA CYS A 208 -9.60 0.21 0.54
C CYS A 208 -10.33 -0.99 -0.07
N LEU A 209 -11.22 -1.63 0.70
CA LEU A 209 -11.98 -2.79 0.23
C LEU A 209 -13.00 -2.41 -0.86
N LEU A 210 -13.68 -1.27 -0.73
CA LEU A 210 -14.56 -0.76 -1.79
C LEU A 210 -13.78 -0.40 -3.05
N SER A 211 -12.64 0.28 -2.90
CA SER A 211 -11.73 0.60 -4.01
C SER A 211 -11.23 -0.66 -4.71
N PHE A 212 -10.89 -1.71 -3.94
CA PHE A 212 -10.55 -3.02 -4.50
C PHE A 212 -11.68 -3.60 -5.36
N VAL A 213 -12.91 -3.60 -4.86
CA VAL A 213 -14.07 -4.11 -5.61
C VAL A 213 -14.27 -3.33 -6.91
N VAL A 214 -14.23 -2.00 -6.85
CA VAL A 214 -14.38 -1.13 -8.04
C VAL A 214 -13.28 -1.40 -9.06
N LEU A 215 -12.01 -1.39 -8.63
CA LEU A 215 -10.88 -1.62 -9.54
C LEU A 215 -10.86 -3.07 -10.08
N HIS A 216 -11.27 -4.05 -9.28
CA HIS A 216 -11.42 -5.43 -9.75
C HIS A 216 -12.47 -5.57 -10.87
N ILE A 217 -13.60 -4.85 -10.75
CA ILE A 217 -14.62 -4.82 -11.80
C ILE A 217 -14.06 -4.15 -13.07
N ILE A 218 -13.32 -3.04 -12.91
CA ILE A 218 -12.67 -2.35 -14.04
C ILE A 218 -11.69 -3.28 -14.74
N VAL A 219 -10.84 -3.99 -13.98
CA VAL A 219 -9.90 -4.99 -14.53
C VAL A 219 -10.61 -6.04 -15.35
N LYS A 220 -11.71 -6.57 -14.84
CA LYS A 220 -12.43 -7.67 -15.52
C LYS A 220 -13.18 -7.25 -16.78
N LYS A 221 -13.73 -6.04 -16.80
CA LYS A 221 -14.71 -5.65 -17.81
C LYS A 221 -14.30 -4.46 -18.68
N HIS A 222 -13.42 -3.60 -18.18
CA HIS A 222 -13.25 -2.25 -18.73
C HIS A 222 -11.80 -1.78 -18.85
N ARG A 223 -10.81 -2.59 -18.45
CA ARG A 223 -9.39 -2.21 -18.53
C ARG A 223 -9.02 -1.90 -19.99
N LYS A 224 -8.41 -0.73 -20.23
CA LYS A 224 -8.14 -0.20 -21.57
C LYS A 224 -6.66 -0.17 -21.93
N PHE A 225 -5.81 -0.03 -20.94
CA PHE A 225 -4.36 0.03 -21.14
C PHE A 225 -3.61 -0.45 -19.89
N LYS A 226 -2.33 -0.79 -20.05
CA LYS A 226 -1.45 -1.18 -18.93
C LYS A 226 -1.09 0.04 -18.10
N GLY A 227 -1.12 -0.08 -16.77
CA GLY A 227 -0.92 1.01 -15.81
C GLY A 227 -2.20 1.77 -15.46
N GLU A 228 -3.34 1.44 -16.06
CA GLU A 228 -4.63 2.08 -15.78
C GLU A 228 -5.05 1.92 -14.33
N ILE A 229 -4.96 0.69 -13.82
CA ILE A 229 -5.38 0.36 -12.45
C ILE A 229 -4.46 1.01 -11.41
N PHE A 230 -3.15 1.05 -11.69
CA PHE A 230 -2.19 1.73 -10.83
C PHE A 230 -2.47 3.24 -10.72
N MET A 231 -2.80 3.90 -11.83
CA MET A 231 -3.17 5.32 -11.81
C MET A 231 -4.47 5.54 -11.03
N LEU A 232 -5.49 4.71 -11.25
CA LEU A 232 -6.76 4.80 -10.52
C LEU A 232 -6.57 4.51 -9.03
N TYR A 233 -5.72 3.54 -8.67
CA TYR A 233 -5.31 3.30 -7.29
C TYR A 233 -4.68 4.55 -6.67
N GLY A 234 -3.75 5.20 -7.38
CA GLY A 234 -3.12 6.45 -6.92
C GLY A 234 -4.15 7.54 -6.63
N VAL A 235 -5.18 7.67 -7.46
CA VAL A 235 -6.27 8.63 -7.24
C VAL A 235 -7.12 8.23 -6.03
N LEU A 236 -7.60 6.99 -5.96
CA LEU A 236 -8.53 6.54 -4.91
C LEU A 236 -7.86 6.51 -3.53
N TYR A 237 -6.68 5.88 -3.44
CA TYR A 237 -5.95 5.80 -2.18
C TYR A 237 -5.39 7.16 -1.74
N GLY A 238 -4.88 7.95 -2.68
CA GLY A 238 -4.38 9.28 -2.37
C GLY A 238 -5.49 10.23 -1.90
N ALA A 239 -6.69 10.17 -2.48
CA ALA A 239 -7.84 10.96 -2.06
C ALA A 239 -8.29 10.60 -0.64
N GLU A 240 -8.38 9.29 -0.35
CA GLU A 240 -8.68 8.79 0.99
C GLU A 240 -7.64 9.26 2.01
N ARG A 241 -6.35 9.08 1.67
CA ARG A 241 -5.25 9.45 2.56
C ARG A 241 -5.22 10.95 2.86
N MET A 242 -5.58 11.81 1.89
CA MET A 242 -5.74 13.24 2.14
C MET A 242 -6.80 13.56 3.19
N ILE A 243 -7.95 12.86 3.12
CA ILE A 243 -9.08 13.09 4.04
C ILE A 243 -8.73 12.56 5.43
N VAL A 244 -8.31 11.30 5.51
CA VAL A 244 -8.04 10.62 6.80
C VAL A 244 -6.85 11.24 7.52
N GLU A 245 -5.79 11.61 6.81
CA GLU A 245 -4.65 12.30 7.42
C GLU A 245 -5.07 13.60 8.09
N GLY A 246 -6.09 14.28 7.54
CA GLY A 246 -6.68 15.48 8.15
C GLY A 246 -7.29 15.23 9.54
N MET A 247 -7.74 14.02 9.83
CA MET A 247 -8.35 13.63 11.10
C MET A 247 -7.36 13.03 12.11
N ARG A 248 -6.18 12.57 11.67
CA ARG A 248 -5.23 11.84 12.53
C ARG A 248 -4.50 12.75 13.50
N THR A 249 -4.20 12.20 14.68
CA THR A 249 -3.43 12.87 15.74
C THR A 249 -1.93 12.65 15.63
N ASP A 250 -1.49 11.55 14.98
CA ASP A 250 -0.09 11.12 14.88
C ASP A 250 0.61 11.56 13.57
N SER A 251 0.08 12.57 12.89
CA SER A 251 0.62 13.07 11.63
C SER A 251 1.99 13.74 11.78
N LEU A 252 2.86 13.48 10.77
CA LEU A 252 4.13 14.20 10.62
C LEU A 252 3.91 15.53 9.89
N TYR A 253 4.53 16.59 10.39
CA TYR A 253 4.45 17.93 9.83
C TYR A 253 5.77 18.34 9.18
N ILE A 254 5.71 19.15 8.15
CA ILE A 254 6.90 19.80 7.59
C ILE A 254 7.38 20.85 8.61
N ALA A 255 8.68 20.85 8.91
CA ALA A 255 9.27 21.75 9.88
C ALA A 255 8.80 23.21 9.67
N HIS A 256 8.41 23.87 10.75
CA HIS A 256 7.90 25.25 10.77
C HIS A 256 6.62 25.51 9.98
N THR A 257 5.83 24.47 9.64
CA THR A 257 4.55 24.62 8.94
C THR A 257 3.45 23.81 9.60
N THR A 258 2.18 24.10 9.23
CA THR A 258 1.00 23.30 9.60
C THR A 258 0.68 22.23 8.54
N ILE A 259 1.55 22.04 7.53
CA ILE A 259 1.33 21.12 6.43
C ILE A 259 1.76 19.73 6.84
N ARG A 260 0.85 18.76 6.73
CA ARG A 260 1.13 17.35 6.99
C ARG A 260 1.82 16.73 5.78
N VAL A 261 2.98 16.08 6.00
CA VAL A 261 3.81 15.48 4.92
C VAL A 261 3.01 14.49 4.09
N SER A 262 2.30 13.57 4.74
CA SER A 262 1.50 12.55 4.04
C SER A 262 0.34 13.16 3.25
N GLN A 263 -0.26 14.23 3.73
CA GLN A 263 -1.36 14.92 3.05
C GLN A 263 -0.88 15.62 1.78
N LEU A 264 0.25 16.33 1.85
CA LEU A 264 0.86 16.97 0.68
C LEU A 264 1.29 15.94 -0.36
N LEU A 265 1.98 14.88 0.07
CA LEU A 265 2.40 13.80 -0.84
C LEU A 265 1.19 13.14 -1.53
N SER A 266 0.12 12.88 -0.78
CA SER A 266 -1.12 12.31 -1.32
C SER A 266 -1.77 13.23 -2.34
N ALA A 267 -1.81 14.56 -2.08
CA ALA A 267 -2.32 15.53 -3.04
C ALA A 267 -1.53 15.51 -4.35
N ILE A 268 -0.20 15.48 -4.27
CA ILE A 268 0.67 15.38 -5.45
C ILE A 268 0.40 14.09 -6.22
N ILE A 269 0.31 12.94 -5.52
CA ILE A 269 0.02 11.64 -6.13
C ILE A 269 -1.32 11.67 -6.86
N VAL A 270 -2.37 12.21 -6.23
CA VAL A 270 -3.71 12.33 -6.85
C VAL A 270 -3.64 13.15 -8.14
N VAL A 271 -3.03 14.32 -8.10
CA VAL A 271 -2.92 15.20 -9.28
C VAL A 271 -2.14 14.52 -10.41
N VAL A 272 -0.95 13.96 -10.09
CA VAL A 272 -0.10 13.30 -11.09
C VAL A 272 -0.80 12.07 -11.68
N ALA A 273 -1.39 11.22 -10.83
CA ALA A 273 -2.09 10.02 -11.28
C ALA A 273 -3.31 10.35 -12.14
N LEU A 274 -4.10 11.38 -11.76
CA LEU A 274 -5.26 11.82 -12.52
C LEU A 274 -4.86 12.41 -13.89
N VAL A 275 -3.85 13.28 -13.91
CA VAL A 275 -3.33 13.86 -15.15
C VAL A 275 -2.81 12.77 -16.10
N CYS A 276 -2.00 11.84 -15.58
CA CYS A 276 -1.51 10.71 -16.36
C CYS A 276 -2.66 9.84 -16.89
N PHE A 277 -3.63 9.50 -16.03
CA PHE A 277 -4.79 8.73 -16.43
C PHE A 277 -5.58 9.42 -17.57
N VAL A 278 -5.88 10.71 -17.44
CA VAL A 278 -6.61 11.46 -18.46
C VAL A 278 -5.83 11.50 -19.77
N ILE A 279 -4.53 11.78 -19.74
CA ILE A 279 -3.68 11.82 -20.94
C ILE A 279 -3.70 10.47 -21.66
N PHE A 280 -3.45 9.36 -20.95
CA PHE A 280 -3.39 8.04 -21.56
C PHE A 280 -4.77 7.53 -22.00
N TYR A 281 -5.82 7.85 -21.28
CA TYR A 281 -7.20 7.57 -21.66
C TYR A 281 -7.59 8.28 -22.98
N LEU A 282 -7.22 9.55 -23.12
CA LEU A 282 -7.46 10.31 -24.36
C LEU A 282 -6.62 9.78 -25.52
N LYS A 283 -5.35 9.41 -25.27
CA LYS A 283 -4.51 8.75 -26.28
C LYS A 283 -5.07 7.39 -26.70
N GLN A 284 -5.60 6.61 -25.78
CA GLN A 284 -6.29 5.36 -26.11
C GLN A 284 -7.49 5.61 -27.01
N LYS A 285 -8.33 6.59 -26.69
CA LYS A 285 -9.48 6.97 -27.55
C LYS A 285 -9.07 7.40 -28.96
N LYS A 286 -7.92 8.08 -29.09
CA LYS A 286 -7.41 8.56 -30.39
C LYS A 286 -6.58 7.52 -31.15
N GLY A 287 -6.39 6.32 -30.61
CA GLY A 287 -5.49 5.30 -31.20
C GLY A 287 -4.01 5.66 -31.21
N THR A 288 -3.59 6.64 -30.39
CA THR A 288 -2.19 7.13 -30.30
C THR A 288 -1.49 6.66 -29.01
N LEU A 289 -2.02 5.63 -28.36
CA LEU A 289 -1.41 5.07 -27.15
C LEU A 289 -0.03 4.48 -27.45
N PRO A 290 0.99 4.71 -26.60
CA PRO A 290 2.30 4.08 -26.76
C PRO A 290 2.17 2.53 -26.81
N PRO A 291 2.84 1.84 -27.71
CA PRO A 291 2.71 0.37 -27.87
C PRO A 291 2.97 -0.43 -26.59
N LYS A 292 3.89 0.06 -25.72
CA LYS A 292 4.18 -0.58 -24.42
C LYS A 292 3.01 -0.59 -23.45
N MET A 293 2.04 0.32 -23.62
CA MET A 293 0.86 0.43 -22.78
C MET A 293 -0.38 -0.24 -23.38
N ALA A 294 -0.32 -0.65 -24.64
CA ALA A 294 -1.43 -1.33 -25.30
C ALA A 294 -1.67 -2.73 -24.68
N LEU A 295 -2.95 -3.10 -24.57
CA LEU A 295 -3.36 -4.46 -24.27
C LEU A 295 -3.47 -5.24 -25.58
N ALA A 296 -3.16 -6.53 -25.56
CA ALA A 296 -3.51 -7.43 -26.64
C ALA A 296 -5.04 -7.57 -26.76
N ALA A 297 -5.55 -7.92 -27.92
CA ALA A 297 -6.99 -8.11 -28.14
C ALA A 297 -7.62 -9.15 -27.20
N ASP A 298 -6.82 -10.11 -26.74
CA ASP A 298 -7.18 -11.15 -25.77
C ASP A 298 -6.66 -10.89 -24.36
N GLY A 299 -6.08 -9.71 -24.10
CA GLY A 299 -5.45 -9.34 -22.81
C GLY A 299 -4.02 -9.87 -22.61
N THR A 300 -3.44 -10.55 -23.62
CA THR A 300 -2.06 -11.07 -23.56
C THR A 300 -1.00 -10.02 -23.88
N ILE A 301 0.27 -10.35 -23.60
CA ILE A 301 1.40 -9.45 -23.88
C ILE A 301 1.70 -9.48 -25.38
N LEU A 302 1.70 -8.30 -26.03
CA LEU A 302 2.10 -8.19 -27.43
C LEU A 302 3.63 -8.18 -27.54
N LYS A 303 4.20 -9.13 -28.31
CA LYS A 303 5.60 -9.08 -28.78
C LYS A 303 5.71 -8.12 -29.96
N LYS A 304 6.65 -7.23 -29.88
CA LYS A 304 6.99 -6.31 -30.98
C LYS A 304 8.00 -6.99 -31.89
N THR A 305 7.56 -7.44 -33.06
CA THR A 305 8.45 -7.93 -34.10
C THR A 305 8.70 -6.82 -35.11
N VAL A 306 9.96 -6.45 -35.31
CA VAL A 306 10.36 -5.46 -36.31
C VAL A 306 10.74 -6.23 -37.58
N TYR A 307 9.92 -6.14 -38.62
CA TYR A 307 10.23 -6.65 -39.92
C TYR A 307 10.91 -5.54 -40.72
N LYS A 308 12.09 -5.83 -41.30
CA LYS A 308 12.71 -5.00 -42.33
C LYS A 308 12.37 -5.59 -43.68
N ASP A 309 11.74 -4.81 -44.54
CA ASP A 309 11.53 -5.20 -45.93
C ASP A 309 12.82 -5.13 -46.73
N LYS A 310 12.76 -5.61 -48.00
CA LYS A 310 13.93 -5.66 -48.88
C LYS A 310 14.47 -4.26 -49.24
N ASP A 311 13.69 -3.21 -48.99
CA ASP A 311 13.98 -1.81 -49.30
C ASP A 311 14.45 -1.03 -48.05
N GLY A 312 14.64 -1.74 -46.90
CA GLY A 312 15.18 -1.16 -45.66
C GLY A 312 14.13 -0.44 -44.77
N TYR A 313 12.87 -0.41 -45.14
CA TYR A 313 11.83 0.17 -44.34
C TYR A 313 11.46 -0.78 -43.18
N SER A 314 11.36 -0.23 -41.97
CA SER A 314 10.99 -0.99 -40.77
C SER A 314 9.48 -0.91 -40.54
N SER A 315 8.75 -1.99 -40.73
CA SER A 315 7.38 -2.13 -40.26
C SER A 315 7.36 -2.79 -38.89
N ILE A 316 6.56 -2.24 -37.97
CA ILE A 316 6.37 -2.83 -36.65
C ILE A 316 5.05 -3.60 -36.68
N VAL A 317 5.17 -4.92 -36.71
CA VAL A 317 4.00 -5.81 -36.54
C VAL A 317 3.91 -6.18 -35.06
N VAL A 318 2.76 -6.00 -34.48
CA VAL A 318 2.47 -6.37 -33.09
C VAL A 318 1.66 -7.64 -33.11
N GLU A 319 2.32 -8.76 -32.83
CA GLU A 319 1.70 -10.08 -32.79
C GLU A 319 1.53 -10.61 -31.37
N PRO A 320 0.51 -11.46 -31.09
CA PRO A 320 0.42 -12.19 -29.84
C PRO A 320 1.66 -13.07 -29.64
N SER A 321 2.21 -13.16 -28.43
CA SER A 321 3.36 -14.04 -28.20
C SER A 321 2.93 -15.50 -28.27
N THR A 322 3.41 -16.22 -29.28
CA THR A 322 3.15 -17.65 -29.53
C THR A 322 4.14 -18.57 -28.83
N ASP A 323 4.67 -18.21 -27.66
CA ASP A 323 5.70 -19.01 -26.97
C ASP A 323 5.20 -20.32 -26.34
N ASP A 324 4.00 -20.84 -26.72
CA ASP A 324 3.41 -22.07 -26.14
C ASP A 324 3.37 -23.29 -27.09
N GLU A 325 4.16 -23.35 -28.16
CA GLU A 325 4.18 -24.54 -29.03
C GLU A 325 5.45 -25.40 -28.94
N ASN A 326 6.26 -25.35 -27.89
CA ASN A 326 7.30 -26.37 -27.68
C ASN A 326 7.62 -26.56 -26.19
N GLY A 327 6.72 -27.23 -25.51
CA GLY A 327 6.91 -27.73 -24.16
C GLY A 327 6.37 -29.14 -24.04
N LYS A 328 7.10 -30.13 -24.59
CA LYS A 328 7.02 -31.51 -24.16
C LYS A 328 7.90 -31.71 -22.96
#